data_d3659f34088a072aa460700b47ef7463
#
_entry.id   d3659f34088a072aa460700b47ef7463
#
_cell.length_a   1.000
_cell.length_b   1.000
_cell.length_c   1.000
_cell.angle_alpha   90.00
_cell.angle_beta   90.00
_cell.angle_gamma   90.00
#
_symmetry.space_group_name_H-M   'P 1'
#
loop_
_entity.id
_entity.type
_entity.pdbx_description
1 polymer ?
#
loop_
_entity_poly.entity_id
_entity_poly.type
_entity_poly.pdbx_seq_one_letter_code
_entity_poly.pdbx_strand_id
1 'polypeptide(L)'
;MTRWNIAFPILSLFALTSAAQDVPPPPKPADEGPSLADTMKFIEEKLGSIGRVNYVVYMHDGTDGSDWTGKFSNEKSNVRASVQSCRIDAHSWASTDGKVTEEGDLWFALKDVQEVVVETGEQDRKDRDSKAGHPEYSSRMDPPVFLIIAKQKEGGRYFYLYDESLANRIAKALVHAVELCGGGSKDPF
;
A
#
# COMPACT_ATOMS: atom_id res chain seq x y z
N MET A 1 -20.21 67.44 -72.60
CA MET A 1 -20.74 67.20 -71.25
C MET A 1 -20.87 65.67 -71.07
N THR A 2 -19.80 65.01 -70.52
CA THR A 2 -19.72 63.55 -70.46
C THR A 2 -19.84 63.13 -68.99
N ARG A 3 -20.91 62.44 -68.67
CA ARG A 3 -21.13 61.89 -67.32
C ARG A 3 -20.47 60.54 -67.18
N TRP A 4 -19.55 60.42 -66.25
CA TRP A 4 -18.88 59.15 -65.87
C TRP A 4 -19.62 58.52 -64.72
N ASN A 5 -20.16 57.30 -64.94
CA ASN A 5 -20.74 56.47 -63.91
C ASN A 5 -19.64 55.58 -63.35
N ILE A 6 -19.31 55.75 -62.05
CA ILE A 6 -18.41 54.90 -61.34
C ILE A 6 -19.24 53.84 -60.62
N ALA A 7 -19.13 52.60 -61.08
CA ALA A 7 -19.71 51.45 -60.38
C ALA A 7 -18.73 50.90 -59.29
N PHE A 8 -19.18 50.91 -58.06
CA PHE A 8 -18.43 50.29 -56.96
C PHE A 8 -18.77 48.78 -56.88
N PRO A 9 -17.77 47.87 -56.84
CA PRO A 9 -18.03 46.48 -56.54
C PRO A 9 -18.14 46.27 -55.01
N ILE A 10 -19.24 45.64 -54.58
CA ILE A 10 -19.47 45.20 -53.18
C ILE A 10 -18.62 43.98 -52.95
N LEU A 11 -17.60 44.13 -52.13
CA LEU A 11 -16.74 43.00 -51.66
C LEU A 11 -17.46 42.29 -50.52
N SER A 12 -18.04 41.11 -50.78
CA SER A 12 -18.64 40.26 -49.78
C SER A 12 -17.55 39.53 -48.98
N LEU A 13 -17.35 39.95 -47.74
CA LEU A 13 -16.50 39.24 -46.78
C LEU A 13 -17.22 37.97 -46.31
N PHE A 14 -16.79 36.79 -46.77
CA PHE A 14 -17.16 35.53 -46.17
C PHE A 14 -16.35 35.32 -44.87
N ALA A 15 -17.01 35.42 -43.73
CA ALA A 15 -16.46 35.05 -42.45
C ALA A 15 -16.40 33.52 -42.38
N LEU A 16 -15.22 32.94 -42.50
CA LEU A 16 -14.94 31.52 -42.20
C LEU A 16 -14.97 31.34 -40.66
N THR A 17 -16.07 30.87 -40.13
CA THR A 17 -16.15 30.38 -38.76
C THR A 17 -15.39 29.04 -38.71
N SER A 18 -14.15 29.07 -38.22
CA SER A 18 -13.42 27.86 -37.84
C SER A 18 -14.10 27.24 -36.61
N ALA A 19 -14.89 26.17 -36.82
CA ALA A 19 -15.33 25.31 -35.76
C ALA A 19 -14.08 24.64 -35.18
N ALA A 20 -13.70 25.05 -33.97
CA ALA A 20 -12.69 24.31 -33.20
C ALA A 20 -13.26 22.91 -32.98
N GLN A 21 -12.70 21.91 -33.67
CA GLN A 21 -12.96 20.50 -33.36
C GLN A 21 -12.35 20.24 -32.01
N ASP A 22 -13.19 19.89 -31.03
CA ASP A 22 -12.76 19.32 -29.77
C ASP A 22 -12.06 18.01 -30.09
N VAL A 23 -10.71 18.05 -30.17
CA VAL A 23 -9.89 16.87 -30.32
C VAL A 23 -9.93 16.17 -28.96
N PRO A 24 -10.49 14.95 -28.86
CA PRO A 24 -10.46 14.22 -27.60
C PRO A 24 -9.00 14.09 -27.13
N PRO A 25 -8.74 14.22 -25.81
CA PRO A 25 -7.39 14.07 -25.29
C PRO A 25 -6.80 12.74 -25.77
N PRO A 26 -5.49 12.70 -26.11
CA PRO A 26 -4.85 11.48 -26.55
C PRO A 26 -5.07 10.37 -25.52
N PRO A 27 -5.34 9.13 -25.96
CA PRO A 27 -5.49 8.01 -25.04
C PRO A 27 -4.24 7.90 -24.16
N LYS A 28 -4.46 7.77 -22.85
CA LYS A 28 -3.38 7.57 -21.87
C LYS A 28 -2.53 6.37 -22.33
N PRO A 29 -1.19 6.46 -22.33
CA PRO A 29 -0.34 5.32 -22.70
C PRO A 29 -0.75 4.08 -21.92
N ALA A 30 -0.88 2.94 -22.60
CA ALA A 30 -1.38 1.68 -22.02
C ALA A 30 -0.45 1.07 -20.96
N ASP A 31 0.75 1.61 -20.77
CA ASP A 31 1.79 1.11 -19.85
C ASP A 31 1.89 1.88 -18.53
N GLU A 32 1.11 2.93 -18.32
CA GLU A 32 1.05 3.58 -17.02
C GLU A 32 0.06 2.82 -16.14
N GLY A 33 0.59 2.10 -15.13
CA GLY A 33 -0.19 1.46 -14.07
C GLY A 33 -1.15 2.43 -13.36
N PRO A 34 -1.88 1.98 -12.31
CA PRO A 34 -2.81 2.84 -11.58
C PRO A 34 -2.09 4.10 -11.06
N SER A 35 -2.80 5.25 -11.05
CA SER A 35 -2.24 6.48 -10.50
C SER A 35 -1.91 6.31 -9.00
N LEU A 36 -1.01 7.17 -8.47
CA LEU A 36 -0.75 7.20 -7.02
C LEU A 36 -2.04 7.38 -6.22
N ALA A 37 -2.96 8.23 -6.70
CA ALA A 37 -4.24 8.47 -6.02
C ALA A 37 -5.11 7.21 -5.97
N ASP A 38 -5.25 6.47 -7.07
CA ASP A 38 -6.02 5.23 -7.11
C ASP A 38 -5.36 4.15 -6.24
N THR A 39 -4.03 4.07 -6.27
CA THR A 39 -3.25 3.12 -5.47
C THR A 39 -3.40 3.40 -3.98
N MET A 40 -3.26 4.66 -3.54
CA MET A 40 -3.42 5.05 -2.15
C MET A 40 -4.85 4.83 -1.64
N LYS A 41 -5.85 5.14 -2.47
CA LYS A 41 -7.24 4.84 -2.16
C LYS A 41 -7.48 3.34 -1.96
N PHE A 42 -6.95 2.49 -2.85
CA PHE A 42 -7.02 1.03 -2.71
C PHE A 42 -6.38 0.56 -1.40
N ILE A 43 -5.19 1.05 -1.06
CA ILE A 43 -4.48 0.71 0.18
C ILE A 43 -5.33 1.09 1.40
N GLU A 44 -5.84 2.33 1.45
CA GLU A 44 -6.68 2.83 2.55
C GLU A 44 -7.93 1.95 2.74
N GLU A 45 -8.67 1.69 1.66
CA GLU A 45 -9.89 0.89 1.69
C GLU A 45 -9.61 -0.55 2.14
N LYS A 46 -8.56 -1.18 1.61
CA LYS A 46 -8.28 -2.59 1.90
C LYS A 46 -7.68 -2.78 3.28
N LEU A 47 -6.70 -1.99 3.69
CA LEU A 47 -6.17 -2.06 5.06
C LEU A 47 -7.24 -1.68 6.09
N GLY A 48 -8.06 -0.66 5.82
CA GLY A 48 -9.14 -0.26 6.71
C GLY A 48 -10.28 -1.28 6.85
N SER A 49 -10.41 -2.23 5.90
CA SER A 49 -11.43 -3.27 5.93
C SER A 49 -11.03 -4.56 6.66
N ILE A 50 -9.75 -4.71 7.07
CA ILE A 50 -9.25 -5.96 7.66
C ILE A 50 -9.88 -6.22 9.03
N GLY A 51 -10.03 -5.18 9.85
CA GLY A 51 -10.50 -5.31 11.22
C GLY A 51 -9.50 -6.03 12.14
N ARG A 52 -10.01 -6.66 13.21
CA ARG A 52 -9.20 -7.36 14.20
C ARG A 52 -8.86 -8.78 13.75
N VAL A 53 -7.58 -9.12 13.80
CA VAL A 53 -7.04 -10.45 13.49
C VAL A 53 -6.65 -11.14 14.79
N ASN A 54 -7.31 -12.26 15.11
CA ASN A 54 -7.11 -13.06 16.33
C ASN A 54 -6.53 -14.43 15.96
N TYR A 55 -5.48 -14.87 16.64
CA TYR A 55 -4.86 -16.16 16.38
C TYR A 55 -4.20 -16.72 17.64
N VAL A 56 -3.99 -18.02 17.63
CA VAL A 56 -3.27 -18.76 18.67
C VAL A 56 -1.92 -19.17 18.09
N VAL A 57 -0.85 -18.96 18.84
CA VAL A 57 0.48 -19.48 18.51
C VAL A 57 0.74 -20.67 19.42
N TYR A 58 1.03 -21.81 18.81
CA TYR A 58 1.55 -22.99 19.47
C TYR A 58 3.05 -23.05 19.21
N MET A 59 3.85 -23.02 20.24
CA MET A 59 5.31 -23.10 20.15
C MET A 59 5.83 -24.39 20.78
N HIS A 60 6.86 -24.96 20.16
CA HIS A 60 7.61 -26.08 20.64
C HIS A 60 9.09 -25.71 20.70
N ASP A 61 9.71 -25.93 21.87
CA ASP A 61 11.15 -25.82 22.07
C ASP A 61 11.80 -27.17 21.75
N GLY A 62 12.57 -27.22 20.67
CA GLY A 62 13.28 -28.43 20.25
C GLY A 62 14.43 -28.85 21.16
N THR A 63 14.84 -27.99 22.11
CA THR A 63 15.95 -28.29 23.04
C THR A 63 15.49 -29.11 24.23
N ASP A 64 14.42 -28.69 24.89
CA ASP A 64 13.93 -29.34 26.11
C ASP A 64 12.57 -30.05 25.96
N GLY A 65 11.96 -29.91 24.77
CA GLY A 65 10.67 -30.48 24.42
C GLY A 65 9.47 -29.79 25.07
N SER A 66 9.64 -28.59 25.61
CA SER A 66 8.56 -27.85 26.22
C SER A 66 7.63 -27.25 25.17
N ASP A 67 6.34 -27.17 25.51
CA ASP A 67 5.30 -26.56 24.69
C ASP A 67 4.77 -25.29 25.37
N TRP A 68 4.53 -24.28 24.56
CA TRP A 68 3.90 -23.03 24.98
C TRP A 68 2.77 -22.61 24.04
N THR A 69 1.75 -21.95 24.56
CA THR A 69 0.62 -21.47 23.79
C THR A 69 0.30 -20.03 24.20
N GLY A 70 0.15 -19.14 23.21
CA GLY A 70 -0.25 -17.76 23.44
C GLY A 70 -1.38 -17.32 22.50
N LYS A 71 -2.27 -16.47 22.99
CA LYS A 71 -3.35 -15.87 22.22
C LYS A 71 -2.97 -14.45 21.83
N PHE A 72 -3.08 -14.16 20.55
CA PHE A 72 -2.70 -12.87 20.00
C PHE A 72 -3.88 -12.20 19.28
N SER A 73 -3.93 -10.89 19.38
CA SER A 73 -4.87 -10.09 18.62
C SER A 73 -4.15 -8.86 18.09
N ASN A 74 -4.38 -8.53 16.82
CA ASN A 74 -3.82 -7.34 16.17
C ASN A 74 -4.91 -6.62 15.39
N GLU A 75 -4.89 -5.28 15.44
CA GLU A 75 -5.84 -4.43 14.71
C GLU A 75 -5.14 -3.18 14.20
N LYS A 76 -5.44 -2.80 12.97
CA LYS A 76 -5.12 -1.48 12.43
C LYS A 76 -6.43 -0.82 12.03
N SER A 77 -6.79 0.26 12.70
CA SER A 77 -8.02 1.01 12.45
C SER A 77 -7.70 2.45 12.02
N ASN A 78 -8.70 3.19 11.57
CA ASN A 78 -8.56 4.58 11.13
C ASN A 78 -7.46 4.78 10.08
N VAL A 79 -7.29 3.81 9.18
CA VAL A 79 -6.26 3.87 8.13
C VAL A 79 -6.53 5.05 7.21
N ARG A 80 -5.48 5.83 6.94
CA ARG A 80 -5.47 6.95 5.99
C ARG A 80 -4.23 6.88 5.13
N ALA A 81 -4.40 7.06 3.83
CA ALA A 81 -3.29 7.06 2.87
C ALA A 81 -3.26 8.41 2.13
N SER A 82 -2.32 9.27 2.49
CA SER A 82 -2.20 10.64 1.97
C SER A 82 -1.28 10.70 0.75
N VAL A 83 -1.86 11.05 -0.39
CA VAL A 83 -1.12 11.29 -1.65
C VAL A 83 -0.15 12.47 -1.50
N GLN A 84 -0.57 13.56 -0.85
CA GLN A 84 0.24 14.78 -0.74
C GLN A 84 1.49 14.60 0.09
N SER A 85 1.41 13.80 1.16
CA SER A 85 2.54 13.55 2.05
C SER A 85 3.23 12.21 1.82
N CYS A 86 2.74 11.40 0.86
CA CYS A 86 3.23 10.03 0.63
C CYS A 86 3.34 9.23 1.94
N ARG A 87 2.26 9.25 2.75
CA ARG A 87 2.27 8.71 4.11
C ARG A 87 1.03 7.86 4.36
N ILE A 88 1.22 6.82 5.14
CA ILE A 88 0.13 6.03 5.70
C ILE A 88 0.07 6.27 7.20
N ASP A 89 -1.12 6.55 7.70
CA ASP A 89 -1.46 6.71 9.12
C ASP A 89 -2.48 5.64 9.50
N ALA A 90 -2.39 5.13 10.73
CA ALA A 90 -3.36 4.22 11.30
C ALA A 90 -3.33 4.28 12.83
N HIS A 91 -4.37 3.80 13.48
CA HIS A 91 -4.31 3.47 14.89
C HIS A 91 -3.99 1.99 15.04
N SER A 92 -2.95 1.66 15.81
CA SER A 92 -2.48 0.30 16.08
C SER A 92 -2.94 -0.16 17.45
N TRP A 93 -3.44 -1.39 17.51
CA TRP A 93 -3.75 -2.05 18.76
C TRP A 93 -3.31 -3.52 18.68
N ALA A 94 -2.69 -4.01 19.75
CA ALA A 94 -2.33 -5.41 19.88
C ALA A 94 -2.48 -5.90 21.32
N SER A 95 -2.78 -7.19 21.48
CA SER A 95 -2.82 -7.84 22.79
C SER A 95 -2.21 -9.26 22.73
N THR A 96 -1.68 -9.68 23.87
CA THR A 96 -1.20 -11.04 24.12
C THR A 96 -1.89 -11.56 25.37
N ASP A 97 -2.57 -12.72 25.26
CA ASP A 97 -3.34 -13.36 26.32
C ASP A 97 -4.35 -12.41 27.01
N GLY A 98 -4.98 -11.56 26.20
CA GLY A 98 -5.96 -10.57 26.65
C GLY A 98 -5.36 -9.31 27.28
N LYS A 99 -4.04 -9.21 27.44
CA LYS A 99 -3.36 -8.02 27.92
C LYS A 99 -2.91 -7.18 26.75
N VAL A 100 -3.29 -5.90 26.74
CA VAL A 100 -2.84 -4.94 25.71
C VAL A 100 -1.32 -4.79 25.77
N THR A 101 -0.65 -5.01 24.66
CA THR A 101 0.81 -4.93 24.50
C THR A 101 1.24 -3.76 23.61
N GLU A 102 0.34 -3.28 22.77
CA GLU A 102 0.57 -2.11 21.90
C GLU A 102 -0.74 -1.35 21.72
N GLU A 103 -0.72 -0.04 21.89
CA GLU A 103 -1.84 0.84 21.56
C GLU A 103 -1.30 2.24 21.25
N GLY A 104 -1.68 2.81 20.13
CA GLY A 104 -1.27 4.15 19.73
C GLY A 104 -1.35 4.42 18.24
N ASP A 105 -1.04 5.65 17.90
CA ASP A 105 -1.01 6.06 16.49
C ASP A 105 0.28 5.61 15.82
N LEU A 106 0.10 5.00 14.66
CA LEU A 106 1.15 4.53 13.77
C LEU A 106 1.15 5.42 12.53
N TRP A 107 2.33 5.81 12.08
CA TRP A 107 2.48 6.42 10.77
C TRP A 107 3.84 6.04 10.15
N PHE A 108 3.90 6.07 8.82
CA PHE A 108 5.17 5.92 8.10
C PHE A 108 5.10 6.57 6.72
N ALA A 109 6.23 7.15 6.31
CA ALA A 109 6.39 7.72 4.98
C ALA A 109 6.81 6.63 3.99
N LEU A 110 6.16 6.56 2.84
CA LEU A 110 6.44 5.55 1.82
C LEU A 110 7.84 5.71 1.23
N LYS A 111 8.38 6.94 1.18
CA LYS A 111 9.76 7.21 0.73
C LYS A 111 10.84 6.55 1.61
N ASP A 112 10.50 6.22 2.87
CA ASP A 112 11.43 5.60 3.83
C ASP A 112 11.32 4.07 3.82
N VAL A 113 10.36 3.50 3.07
CA VAL A 113 10.20 2.06 2.89
C VAL A 113 11.24 1.58 1.88
N GLN A 114 12.01 0.59 2.28
CA GLN A 114 13.06 -0.04 1.46
C GLN A 114 12.53 -1.26 0.71
N GLU A 115 11.68 -2.04 1.37
CA GLU A 115 11.15 -3.29 0.86
C GLU A 115 9.75 -3.54 1.43
N VAL A 116 8.88 -4.17 0.64
CA VAL A 116 7.59 -4.71 1.10
C VAL A 116 7.58 -6.20 0.83
N VAL A 117 7.37 -6.99 1.88
CA VAL A 117 7.29 -8.46 1.79
C VAL A 117 5.97 -8.98 2.32
N VAL A 118 5.56 -10.15 1.85
CA VAL A 118 4.48 -10.94 2.43
C VAL A 118 5.07 -12.23 2.96
N GLU A 119 4.82 -12.51 4.23
CA GLU A 119 5.29 -13.72 4.91
C GLU A 119 4.13 -14.38 5.64
N THR A 120 4.24 -15.70 5.88
CA THR A 120 3.35 -16.35 6.85
C THR A 120 3.75 -15.93 8.26
N GLY A 121 2.77 -15.89 9.17
CA GLY A 121 3.08 -15.59 10.58
C GLY A 121 4.09 -16.55 11.20
N GLU A 122 4.07 -17.82 10.77
CA GLU A 122 5.01 -18.85 11.21
C GLU A 122 6.44 -18.56 10.71
N GLN A 123 6.59 -18.10 9.46
CA GLN A 123 7.90 -17.74 8.92
C GLN A 123 8.47 -16.50 9.64
N ASP A 124 7.69 -15.44 9.80
CA ASP A 124 8.10 -14.25 10.56
C ASP A 124 8.49 -14.60 12.00
N ARG A 125 7.73 -15.49 12.63
CA ARG A 125 8.06 -15.97 13.98
C ARG A 125 9.38 -16.72 14.02
N LYS A 126 9.58 -17.68 13.10
CA LYS A 126 10.81 -18.46 12.98
C LYS A 126 12.03 -17.56 12.76
N ASP A 127 11.91 -16.55 11.91
CA ASP A 127 12.99 -15.61 11.65
C ASP A 127 13.33 -14.76 12.87
N ARG A 128 12.33 -14.34 13.64
CA ARG A 128 12.54 -13.61 14.90
C ARG A 128 13.20 -14.47 15.97
N ASP A 129 12.71 -15.69 16.16
CA ASP A 129 13.25 -16.60 17.15
C ASP A 129 14.70 -16.98 16.82
N SER A 130 15.00 -17.24 15.53
CA SER A 130 16.36 -17.51 15.06
C SER A 130 17.31 -16.31 15.31
N LYS A 131 16.85 -15.08 15.03
CA LYS A 131 17.62 -13.85 15.31
C LYS A 131 17.83 -13.60 16.80
N ALA A 132 16.89 -14.06 17.64
CA ALA A 132 17.00 -14.00 19.09
C ALA A 132 17.90 -15.10 19.68
N GLY A 133 18.42 -16.02 18.86
CA GLY A 133 19.31 -17.10 19.28
C GLY A 133 18.59 -18.40 19.60
N HIS A 134 17.33 -18.56 19.18
CA HIS A 134 16.48 -19.73 19.40
C HIS A 134 16.05 -20.39 18.07
N PRO A 135 17.00 -20.84 17.23
CA PRO A 135 16.67 -21.48 15.94
C PRO A 135 15.92 -22.82 16.09
N GLU A 136 16.00 -23.43 17.27
CA GLU A 136 15.34 -24.69 17.67
C GLU A 136 13.83 -24.56 17.87
N TYR A 137 13.32 -23.34 18.02
CA TYR A 137 11.88 -23.09 18.18
C TYR A 137 11.12 -23.32 16.88
N SER A 138 10.01 -24.06 17.00
CA SER A 138 9.03 -24.19 15.92
C SER A 138 7.68 -23.66 16.38
N SER A 139 6.91 -23.12 15.45
CA SER A 139 5.60 -22.56 15.77
C SER A 139 4.56 -22.91 14.72
N ARG A 140 3.30 -23.00 15.16
CA ARG A 140 2.11 -23.10 14.31
C ARG A 140 1.11 -22.05 14.75
N MET A 141 0.44 -21.41 13.79
CA MET A 141 -0.60 -20.41 14.05
C MET A 141 -1.97 -20.93 13.64
N ASP A 142 -2.98 -20.66 14.47
CA ASP A 142 -4.36 -21.07 14.23
C ASP A 142 -5.34 -19.93 14.58
N PRO A 143 -6.13 -19.41 13.62
CA PRO A 143 -6.01 -19.69 12.19
C PRO A 143 -4.67 -19.20 11.62
N PRO A 144 -4.22 -19.71 10.45
CA PRO A 144 -3.05 -19.17 9.76
C PRO A 144 -3.20 -17.67 9.50
N VAL A 145 -2.11 -16.92 9.67
CA VAL A 145 -2.06 -15.49 9.40
C VAL A 145 -0.93 -15.16 8.42
N PHE A 146 -1.16 -14.13 7.63
CA PHE A 146 -0.20 -13.57 6.69
C PHE A 146 0.15 -12.15 7.13
N LEU A 147 1.39 -11.76 6.97
CA LEU A 147 1.89 -10.45 7.31
C LEU A 147 2.33 -9.71 6.06
N ILE A 148 1.88 -8.47 5.93
CA ILE A 148 2.53 -7.51 5.03
C ILE A 148 3.50 -6.72 5.90
N ILE A 149 4.77 -6.72 5.53
CA ILE A 149 5.84 -6.04 6.26
C ILE A 149 6.42 -4.96 5.35
N ALA A 150 6.18 -3.69 5.69
CA ALA A 150 6.86 -2.56 5.07
C ALA A 150 8.15 -2.29 5.85
N LYS A 151 9.28 -2.79 5.32
CA LYS A 151 10.60 -2.69 5.96
C LYS A 151 11.18 -1.30 5.77
N GLN A 152 11.69 -0.71 6.83
CA GLN A 152 12.37 0.57 6.86
C GLN A 152 13.79 0.35 7.40
N LYS A 153 14.66 1.39 7.32
CA LYS A 153 16.01 1.31 7.87
C LYS A 153 16.02 0.92 9.36
N GLU A 154 15.04 1.37 10.10
CA GLU A 154 14.86 1.07 11.52
C GLU A 154 13.51 0.37 11.73
N GLY A 155 13.51 -0.96 11.68
CA GLY A 155 12.33 -1.78 11.92
C GLY A 155 11.40 -1.92 10.73
N GLY A 156 10.14 -2.29 10.99
CA GLY A 156 9.12 -2.51 9.98
C GLY A 156 7.73 -2.12 10.48
N ARG A 157 6.79 -2.01 9.53
CA ARG A 157 5.36 -1.83 9.81
C ARG A 157 4.61 -3.07 9.40
N TYR A 158 3.86 -3.65 10.32
CA TYR A 158 3.24 -4.97 10.20
C TYR A 158 1.73 -4.82 10.06
N PHE A 159 1.16 -5.50 9.07
CA PHE A 159 -0.28 -5.62 8.88
C PHE A 159 -0.62 -7.11 8.81
N TYR A 160 -1.51 -7.56 9.68
CA TYR A 160 -1.90 -8.96 9.82
C TYR A 160 -3.21 -9.23 9.09
N LEU A 161 -3.29 -10.34 8.35
CA LEU A 161 -4.45 -10.75 7.56
C LEU A 161 -4.66 -12.27 7.63
N TYR A 162 -5.89 -12.73 7.36
CA TYR A 162 -6.16 -14.15 7.15
C TYR A 162 -6.08 -14.58 5.68
N ASP A 163 -6.21 -13.64 4.74
CA ASP A 163 -6.28 -13.90 3.30
C ASP A 163 -4.94 -13.56 2.63
N GLU A 164 -4.24 -14.61 2.18
CA GLU A 164 -2.97 -14.49 1.46
C GLU A 164 -3.10 -13.72 0.14
N SER A 165 -4.19 -13.97 -0.60
CA SER A 165 -4.43 -13.30 -1.89
C SER A 165 -4.60 -11.79 -1.69
N LEU A 166 -5.36 -11.40 -0.65
CA LEU A 166 -5.53 -9.99 -0.29
C LEU A 166 -4.20 -9.38 0.19
N ALA A 167 -3.41 -10.11 1.01
CA ALA A 167 -2.11 -9.66 1.47
C ALA A 167 -1.19 -9.36 0.27
N ASN A 168 -1.09 -10.28 -0.68
CA ASN A 168 -0.29 -10.11 -1.89
C ASN A 168 -0.76 -8.93 -2.75
N ARG A 169 -2.06 -8.70 -2.87
CA ARG A 169 -2.61 -7.55 -3.63
C ARG A 169 -2.29 -6.22 -2.96
N ILE A 170 -2.43 -6.13 -1.65
CA ILE A 170 -2.08 -4.92 -0.89
C ILE A 170 -0.58 -4.67 -0.95
N ALA A 171 0.25 -5.71 -0.81
CA ALA A 171 1.70 -5.59 -0.92
C ALA A 171 2.14 -5.05 -2.28
N LYS A 172 1.57 -5.56 -3.39
CA LYS A 172 1.82 -5.01 -4.74
C LYS A 172 1.44 -3.54 -4.86
N ALA A 173 0.31 -3.14 -4.29
CA ALA A 173 -0.11 -1.74 -4.27
C ALA A 173 0.84 -0.89 -3.42
N LEU A 174 1.33 -1.39 -2.28
CA LEU A 174 2.32 -0.71 -1.45
C LEU A 174 3.64 -0.53 -2.18
N VAL A 175 4.16 -1.57 -2.86
CA VAL A 175 5.38 -1.47 -3.70
C VAL A 175 5.22 -0.37 -4.74
N HIS A 176 4.11 -0.38 -5.47
CA HIS A 176 3.84 0.65 -6.48
C HIS A 176 3.76 2.07 -5.90
N ALA A 177 3.06 2.24 -4.74
CA ALA A 177 3.00 3.52 -4.05
C ALA A 177 4.38 3.97 -3.54
N VAL A 178 5.20 3.04 -3.02
CA VAL A 178 6.57 3.29 -2.58
C VAL A 178 7.42 3.83 -3.73
N GLU A 179 7.38 3.18 -4.89
CA GLU A 179 8.10 3.61 -6.10
C GLU A 179 7.67 5.00 -6.55
N LEU A 180 6.36 5.26 -6.63
CA LEU A 180 5.82 6.58 -7.02
C LEU A 180 6.14 7.69 -6.00
N CYS A 181 6.38 7.34 -4.74
CA CYS A 181 6.78 8.25 -3.67
C CYS A 181 8.30 8.39 -3.51
N GLY A 182 9.09 7.73 -4.36
CA GLY A 182 10.56 7.81 -4.36
C GLY A 182 11.23 6.98 -3.25
N GLY A 183 10.53 5.97 -2.73
CA GLY A 183 11.07 4.93 -1.84
C GLY A 183 11.61 3.73 -2.63
N GLY A 184 11.80 2.61 -1.91
CA GLY A 184 12.38 1.39 -2.45
C GLY A 184 13.90 1.32 -2.24
N SER A 185 14.46 0.11 -2.37
CA SER A 185 15.91 -0.07 -2.37
C SER A 185 16.50 0.61 -3.59
N LYS A 186 17.40 1.55 -3.37
CA LYS A 186 18.18 2.21 -4.44
C LYS A 186 19.43 1.42 -4.79
N ASP A 187 19.53 0.19 -4.31
CA ASP A 187 20.68 -0.66 -4.64
C ASP A 187 20.48 -1.18 -6.07
N PRO A 188 21.19 -0.62 -7.07
CA PRO A 188 20.97 -0.97 -8.47
C PRO A 188 21.60 -2.33 -8.82
N PHE A 189 22.33 -2.98 -7.88
CA PHE A 189 23.01 -4.28 -8.08
C PHE A 189 23.35 -4.97 -6.75
#